data_d410fd1ddba7caabc9427bb88570c07e
#
_entry.id   d410fd1ddba7caabc9427bb88570c07e
#
_cell.length_a   1.000
_cell.length_b   1.000
_cell.length_c   1.000
_cell.angle_alpha   90.00
_cell.angle_beta   90.00
_cell.angle_gamma   90.00
#
_symmetry.space_group_name_H-M   'P 1'
#
loop_
_entity.id
_entity.type
_entity.pdbx_description
1 polymer ?
#
loop_
_entity_poly.entity_id
_entity_poly.type
_entity_poly.pdbx_seq_one_letter_code
_entity_poly.pdbx_strand_id
1 'polypeptide(L)'
;MSCTRETGGAAPTRGQKILAATLRGSLSVLLKPAFLSRSPVALQRHWLAALSRTTLPARGVPRRRTVLGPVPVELTGNGHSGTVLYLHGGGYVSGAPVTHRALTSHLAKLADASVAVADYRLAPEHPFPAALDDAHRAYLALLEKGHAPERLAVAGDSAGGGLTLALLQRLRDEGQPLPACALMFSPWVDLTLAETPPTVPGEAMLNRQWLMFAAEAYAGNQRDSAGASPLLGNLDGLPPLLIQTGSDEILANDSERLAEALDGADCDARYQRYPGRWHVFQLHAGMLHDADLALAECRDFLHRHWR
;
A
#
# COMPACT_ATOMS: atom_id res chain seq x y z
N MET A 1 -21.16 -10.91 -3.20
CA MET A 1 -21.33 -9.43 -3.34
C MET A 1 -20.58 -8.98 -4.58
N SER A 2 -20.83 -7.80 -5.15
CA SER A 2 -20.08 -7.32 -6.33
C SER A 2 -19.14 -6.19 -5.92
N CYS A 3 -17.97 -6.12 -6.54
CA CYS A 3 -17.05 -5.00 -6.34
C CYS A 3 -17.59 -3.74 -7.01
N THR A 4 -17.82 -2.68 -6.24
CA THR A 4 -18.25 -1.39 -6.78
C THR A 4 -17.08 -0.70 -7.48
N ARG A 5 -17.22 -0.33 -8.77
CA ARG A 5 -16.19 0.35 -9.55
C ARG A 5 -16.53 1.82 -9.75
N GLU A 6 -15.57 2.67 -9.48
CA GLU A 6 -15.73 4.13 -9.57
C GLU A 6 -14.52 4.79 -10.23
N THR A 7 -14.78 5.92 -10.89
CA THR A 7 -13.71 6.81 -11.31
C THR A 7 -13.47 7.83 -10.20
N GLY A 8 -12.29 7.78 -9.62
CA GLY A 8 -11.90 8.71 -8.56
C GLY A 8 -11.40 10.07 -9.09
N GLY A 9 -11.28 11.03 -8.17
CA GLY A 9 -10.76 12.35 -8.45
C GLY A 9 -11.83 13.35 -8.91
N ALA A 10 -11.39 14.59 -9.11
CA ALA A 10 -12.22 15.68 -9.61
C ALA A 10 -11.62 16.26 -10.90
N ALA A 11 -12.41 17.03 -11.65
CA ALA A 11 -11.89 17.73 -12.82
C ALA A 11 -10.73 18.67 -12.41
N PRO A 12 -9.48 18.40 -12.84
CA PRO A 12 -8.33 19.14 -12.35
C PRO A 12 -8.29 20.56 -12.95
N THR A 13 -8.01 21.54 -12.09
CA THR A 13 -7.72 22.91 -12.54
C THR A 13 -6.46 22.94 -13.40
N ARG A 14 -6.26 24.04 -14.16
CA ARG A 14 -5.03 24.22 -14.95
C ARG A 14 -3.76 24.14 -14.09
N GLY A 15 -3.79 24.73 -12.88
CA GLY A 15 -2.66 24.65 -11.93
C GLY A 15 -2.37 23.21 -11.48
N GLN A 16 -3.40 22.42 -11.18
CA GLN A 16 -3.25 21.01 -10.79
C GLN A 16 -2.72 20.15 -11.96
N LYS A 17 -3.11 20.44 -13.20
CA LYS A 17 -2.54 19.76 -14.38
C LYS A 17 -1.04 20.02 -14.53
N ILE A 18 -0.61 21.28 -14.37
CA ILE A 18 0.82 21.67 -14.44
C ILE A 18 1.59 20.99 -13.29
N LEU A 19 1.07 21.06 -12.06
CA LEU A 19 1.70 20.41 -10.91
C LEU A 19 1.84 18.89 -11.10
N ALA A 20 0.79 18.22 -11.53
CA ALA A 20 0.82 16.79 -11.81
C ALA A 20 1.85 16.43 -12.89
N ALA A 21 1.94 17.21 -13.97
CA ALA A 21 2.96 17.00 -15.01
C ALA A 21 4.38 17.21 -14.47
N THR A 22 4.59 18.22 -13.64
CA THR A 22 5.89 18.50 -13.00
C THR A 22 6.29 17.39 -12.05
N LEU A 23 5.38 16.95 -11.17
CA LEU A 23 5.63 15.83 -10.25
C LEU A 23 5.96 14.54 -11.02
N ARG A 24 5.16 14.20 -12.05
CA ARG A 24 5.41 13.04 -12.91
C ARG A 24 6.79 13.11 -13.56
N GLY A 25 7.16 14.26 -14.13
CA GLY A 25 8.47 14.48 -14.74
C GLY A 25 9.61 14.29 -13.70
N SER A 26 9.44 14.86 -12.52
CA SER A 26 10.40 14.70 -11.41
C SER A 26 10.56 13.25 -10.98
N LEU A 27 9.45 12.51 -10.85
CA LEU A 27 9.47 11.07 -10.53
C LEU A 27 10.22 10.28 -11.61
N SER A 28 9.95 10.55 -12.88
CA SER A 28 10.62 9.85 -13.99
C SER A 28 12.13 10.09 -14.02
N VAL A 29 12.59 11.28 -13.63
CA VAL A 29 14.01 11.61 -13.59
C VAL A 29 14.69 11.11 -12.32
N LEU A 30 14.01 11.26 -11.17
CA LEU A 30 14.63 11.01 -9.85
C LEU A 30 14.39 9.59 -9.33
N LEU A 31 13.22 8.99 -9.59
CA LEU A 31 12.90 7.67 -9.05
C LEU A 31 13.22 6.52 -10.00
N LYS A 32 13.07 6.66 -11.32
CA LYS A 32 13.44 5.58 -12.25
C LYS A 32 14.86 5.05 -12.05
N PRO A 33 15.89 5.88 -11.77
CA PRO A 33 17.22 5.35 -11.49
C PRO A 33 17.30 4.48 -10.22
N ALA A 34 16.43 4.74 -9.21
CA ALA A 34 16.35 3.89 -8.01
C ALA A 34 15.78 2.49 -8.32
N PHE A 35 14.92 2.39 -9.33
CA PHE A 35 14.28 1.14 -9.75
C PHE A 35 15.00 0.46 -10.93
N LEU A 36 16.32 0.54 -10.95
CA LEU A 36 17.15 -0.24 -11.87
C LEU A 36 17.53 -1.57 -11.22
N SER A 37 17.20 -2.68 -11.86
CA SER A 37 17.47 -4.04 -11.35
C SER A 37 18.97 -4.31 -11.09
N ARG A 38 19.85 -3.56 -11.72
CA ARG A 38 21.32 -3.65 -11.56
C ARG A 38 21.87 -2.82 -10.39
N SER A 39 21.07 -1.93 -9.81
CA SER A 39 21.51 -1.09 -8.69
C SER A 39 21.53 -1.90 -7.39
N PRO A 40 22.60 -1.80 -6.56
CA PRO A 40 22.62 -2.44 -5.25
C PRO A 40 21.39 -2.05 -4.41
N VAL A 41 20.74 -3.00 -3.74
CA VAL A 41 19.53 -2.78 -2.93
C VAL A 41 19.77 -1.72 -1.85
N ALA A 42 20.93 -1.73 -1.20
CA ALA A 42 21.31 -0.72 -0.20
C ALA A 42 21.26 0.72 -0.79
N LEU A 43 21.74 0.90 -2.02
CA LEU A 43 21.69 2.19 -2.71
C LEU A 43 20.23 2.59 -3.02
N GLN A 44 19.40 1.64 -3.50
CA GLN A 44 17.98 1.89 -3.75
C GLN A 44 17.26 2.35 -2.46
N ARG A 45 17.50 1.67 -1.33
CA ARG A 45 16.93 2.03 -0.01
C ARG A 45 17.34 3.44 0.43
N HIS A 46 18.63 3.78 0.35
CA HIS A 46 19.13 5.11 0.71
C HIS A 46 18.56 6.20 -0.20
N TRP A 47 18.47 5.93 -1.49
CA TRP A 47 17.94 6.87 -2.48
C TRP A 47 16.47 7.16 -2.25
N LEU A 48 15.64 6.12 -2.03
CA LEU A 48 14.24 6.28 -1.70
C LEU A 48 14.03 7.04 -0.39
N ALA A 49 14.82 6.75 0.65
CA ALA A 49 14.78 7.48 1.90
C ALA A 49 15.20 8.95 1.76
N ALA A 50 16.13 9.26 0.86
CA ALA A 50 16.51 10.64 0.55
C ALA A 50 15.39 11.37 -0.22
N LEU A 51 14.82 10.74 -1.23
CA LEU A 51 13.74 11.32 -2.05
C LEU A 51 12.44 11.51 -1.26
N SER A 52 12.17 10.68 -0.26
CA SER A 52 10.98 10.85 0.58
C SER A 52 10.93 12.21 1.32
N ARG A 53 12.09 12.88 1.46
CA ARG A 53 12.16 14.25 2.02
C ARG A 53 11.54 15.32 1.11
N THR A 54 11.27 15.00 -0.15
CA THR A 54 10.58 15.91 -1.09
C THR A 54 9.07 15.85 -0.95
N THR A 55 8.52 14.86 -0.25
CA THR A 55 7.10 14.76 0.07
C THR A 55 6.78 15.58 1.33
N LEU A 56 5.54 15.97 1.51
CA LEU A 56 5.11 16.88 2.57
C LEU A 56 4.29 16.16 3.65
N PRO A 57 4.89 15.73 4.76
CA PRO A 57 4.12 15.20 5.89
C PRO A 57 3.14 16.25 6.47
N ALA A 58 1.99 15.78 6.94
CA ALA A 58 0.99 16.62 7.57
C ALA A 58 1.56 17.31 8.82
N ARG A 59 1.31 18.63 8.94
CA ARG A 59 1.77 19.42 10.08
C ARG A 59 1.01 19.06 11.36
N GLY A 60 1.74 19.06 12.49
CA GLY A 60 1.17 18.83 13.82
C GLY A 60 0.86 17.37 14.14
N VAL A 61 1.26 16.43 13.29
CA VAL A 61 1.07 14.99 13.55
C VAL A 61 2.30 14.44 14.27
N PRO A 62 2.15 13.97 15.54
CA PRO A 62 3.25 13.42 16.31
C PRO A 62 3.69 12.07 15.72
N ARG A 63 4.97 11.75 15.91
CA ARG A 63 5.56 10.46 15.52
C ARG A 63 6.45 9.95 16.63
N ARG A 64 6.37 8.64 16.87
CA ARG A 64 7.26 7.97 17.83
C ARG A 64 7.59 6.56 17.36
N ARG A 65 8.77 6.07 17.70
CA ARG A 65 9.14 4.68 17.46
C ARG A 65 8.68 3.81 18.63
N THR A 66 8.20 2.62 18.31
CA THR A 66 7.79 1.61 19.28
C THR A 66 7.92 0.22 18.64
N VAL A 67 7.40 -0.81 19.29
CA VAL A 67 7.36 -2.19 18.78
C VAL A 67 5.95 -2.77 18.89
N LEU A 68 5.59 -3.61 17.93
CA LEU A 68 4.42 -4.48 17.97
C LEU A 68 4.91 -5.92 17.91
N GLY A 69 4.86 -6.61 19.06
CA GLY A 69 5.60 -7.87 19.24
C GLY A 69 7.08 -7.64 18.95
N PRO A 70 7.72 -8.44 18.09
CA PRO A 70 9.12 -8.26 17.70
C PRO A 70 9.33 -7.21 16.60
N VAL A 71 8.27 -6.64 16.03
CA VAL A 71 8.34 -5.79 14.83
C VAL A 71 8.50 -4.32 15.22
N PRO A 72 9.59 -3.64 14.79
CA PRO A 72 9.72 -2.20 14.96
C PRO A 72 8.61 -1.47 14.17
N VAL A 73 8.04 -0.42 14.75
CA VAL A 73 7.03 0.40 14.07
C VAL A 73 7.28 1.88 14.33
N GLU A 74 6.93 2.72 13.36
CA GLU A 74 6.75 4.16 13.57
C GLU A 74 5.26 4.44 13.76
N LEU A 75 4.86 4.82 14.96
CA LEU A 75 3.50 5.24 15.26
C LEU A 75 3.35 6.71 14.89
N THR A 76 2.44 6.99 13.98
CA THR A 76 2.14 8.30 13.41
C THR A 76 0.71 8.70 13.82
N GLY A 77 0.55 9.88 14.41
CA GLY A 77 -0.72 10.33 14.98
C GLY A 77 -0.97 9.74 16.37
N ASN A 78 -2.03 10.25 17.00
CA ASN A 78 -2.56 9.83 18.29
C ASN A 78 -4.09 9.96 18.31
N GLY A 79 -4.72 9.78 17.16
CA GLY A 79 -6.17 9.85 17.01
C GLY A 79 -6.91 8.77 17.79
N HIS A 80 -8.20 9.02 18.01
CA HIS A 80 -9.05 8.20 18.88
C HIS A 80 -10.08 7.36 18.12
N SER A 81 -10.25 7.59 16.81
CA SER A 81 -11.26 6.89 16.00
C SER A 81 -10.91 5.43 15.73
N GLY A 82 -9.63 5.11 15.60
CA GLY A 82 -9.16 3.75 15.37
C GLY A 82 -7.66 3.67 15.15
N THR A 83 -7.18 2.45 14.84
CA THR A 83 -5.76 2.20 14.55
C THR A 83 -5.61 1.52 13.20
N VAL A 84 -4.68 2.02 12.39
CA VAL A 84 -4.31 1.44 11.09
C VAL A 84 -2.93 0.80 11.21
N LEU A 85 -2.82 -0.50 10.96
CA LEU A 85 -1.54 -1.14 10.68
C LEU A 85 -1.19 -0.86 9.22
N TYR A 86 -0.12 -0.13 8.98
CA TYR A 86 0.31 0.25 7.63
C TYR A 86 1.53 -0.55 7.20
N LEU A 87 1.42 -1.20 6.05
CA LEU A 87 2.46 -2.01 5.41
C LEU A 87 2.96 -1.24 4.18
N HIS A 88 4.20 -0.77 4.24
CA HIS A 88 4.74 0.12 3.21
C HIS A 88 5.10 -0.60 1.91
N GLY A 89 5.08 0.12 0.78
CA GLY A 89 5.57 -0.35 -0.50
C GLY A 89 7.09 -0.39 -0.62
N GLY A 90 7.56 -0.79 -1.80
CA GLY A 90 8.98 -0.89 -2.12
C GLY A 90 9.42 -2.26 -2.63
N GLY A 91 8.48 -3.04 -3.21
CA GLY A 91 8.75 -4.32 -3.84
C GLY A 91 9.29 -5.39 -2.89
N TYR A 92 9.02 -5.30 -1.61
CA TYR A 92 9.58 -6.16 -0.55
C TYR A 92 11.10 -6.08 -0.38
N VAL A 93 11.80 -5.30 -1.21
CA VAL A 93 13.27 -5.15 -1.18
C VAL A 93 13.72 -3.79 -0.67
N SER A 94 12.83 -2.82 -0.65
CA SER A 94 13.09 -1.43 -0.25
C SER A 94 11.89 -0.83 0.47
N GLY A 95 11.93 0.46 0.78
CA GLY A 95 10.92 1.13 1.59
C GLY A 95 11.24 1.09 3.08
N ALA A 96 10.56 1.90 3.83
CA ALA A 96 10.65 2.00 5.29
C ALA A 96 9.55 2.94 5.80
N PRO A 97 9.25 3.00 7.10
CA PRO A 97 8.32 3.99 7.64
C PRO A 97 8.62 5.43 7.22
N VAL A 98 9.90 5.80 7.14
CA VAL A 98 10.33 7.15 6.74
C VAL A 98 9.89 7.52 5.31
N THR A 99 9.80 6.55 4.40
CA THR A 99 9.44 6.81 3.00
C THR A 99 7.95 7.09 2.80
N HIS A 100 7.11 6.73 3.77
CA HIS A 100 5.65 6.84 3.69
C HIS A 100 5.05 7.88 4.63
N ARG A 101 5.90 8.70 5.30
CA ARG A 101 5.45 9.70 6.28
C ARG A 101 4.46 10.71 5.75
N ALA A 102 4.54 11.12 4.48
CA ALA A 102 3.57 12.02 3.89
C ALA A 102 2.18 11.37 3.88
N LEU A 103 2.03 10.23 3.22
CA LEU A 103 0.76 9.52 3.13
C LEU A 103 0.20 9.18 4.52
N THR A 104 1.00 8.54 5.36
CA THR A 104 0.55 8.04 6.67
C THR A 104 0.19 9.14 7.65
N SER A 105 0.87 10.30 7.61
CA SER A 105 0.53 11.43 8.47
C SER A 105 -0.74 12.16 8.00
N HIS A 106 -0.96 12.29 6.70
CA HIS A 106 -2.22 12.83 6.17
C HIS A 106 -3.38 11.90 6.49
N LEU A 107 -3.22 10.58 6.31
CA LEU A 107 -4.23 9.59 6.67
C LEU A 107 -4.55 9.65 8.17
N ALA A 108 -3.53 9.66 9.05
CA ALA A 108 -3.71 9.77 10.50
C ALA A 108 -4.49 11.02 10.89
N LYS A 109 -4.15 12.16 10.29
CA LYS A 109 -4.82 13.44 10.57
C LYS A 109 -6.26 13.47 10.08
N LEU A 110 -6.51 13.01 8.85
CA LEU A 110 -7.84 13.03 8.24
C LEU A 110 -8.80 12.08 8.94
N ALA A 111 -8.35 10.89 9.29
CA ALA A 111 -9.18 9.86 9.91
C ALA A 111 -9.25 9.97 11.45
N ASP A 112 -8.57 10.94 12.07
CA ASP A 112 -8.38 10.99 13.53
C ASP A 112 -7.90 9.64 14.08
N ALA A 113 -6.87 9.06 13.45
CA ALA A 113 -6.40 7.71 13.71
C ALA A 113 -4.95 7.68 14.20
N SER A 114 -4.59 6.57 14.82
CA SER A 114 -3.20 6.16 15.01
C SER A 114 -2.78 5.25 13.86
N VAL A 115 -1.70 5.58 13.15
CA VAL A 115 -1.17 4.75 12.05
C VAL A 115 0.16 4.14 12.49
N ALA A 116 0.18 2.83 12.67
CA ALA A 116 1.37 2.04 13.02
C ALA A 116 2.03 1.52 11.73
N VAL A 117 3.10 2.18 11.30
CA VAL A 117 3.83 1.81 10.08
C VAL A 117 4.87 0.77 10.44
N ALA A 118 4.68 -0.46 9.98
CA ALA A 118 5.58 -1.57 10.26
C ALA A 118 6.92 -1.42 9.50
N ASP A 119 8.04 -1.58 10.22
CA ASP A 119 9.37 -1.70 9.65
C ASP A 119 9.70 -3.19 9.52
N TYR A 120 8.96 -3.85 8.63
CA TYR A 120 9.03 -5.28 8.43
C TYR A 120 10.31 -5.69 7.70
N ARG A 121 10.76 -6.91 7.89
CA ARG A 121 11.98 -7.47 7.29
C ARG A 121 11.89 -7.52 5.76
N LEU A 122 12.96 -7.10 5.10
CA LEU A 122 13.04 -6.97 3.65
C LEU A 122 13.92 -8.05 3.02
N ALA A 123 13.60 -8.41 1.81
CA ALA A 123 14.44 -9.20 0.92
C ALA A 123 15.58 -8.31 0.32
N PRO A 124 16.68 -8.90 -0.13
CA PRO A 124 16.98 -10.33 -0.16
C PRO A 124 17.43 -10.92 1.18
N GLU A 125 17.72 -10.08 2.20
CA GLU A 125 18.23 -10.55 3.49
C GLU A 125 17.24 -11.45 4.21
N HIS A 126 15.95 -11.16 4.05
CA HIS A 126 14.84 -11.91 4.64
C HIS A 126 13.74 -12.14 3.59
N PRO A 127 13.89 -13.19 2.76
CA PRO A 127 12.89 -13.50 1.73
C PRO A 127 11.55 -13.97 2.33
N PHE A 128 10.59 -14.21 1.45
CA PHE A 128 9.29 -14.81 1.83
C PHE A 128 9.48 -16.08 2.67
N PRO A 129 8.72 -16.24 3.78
CA PRO A 129 7.57 -15.43 4.19
C PRO A 129 7.86 -14.33 5.24
N ALA A 130 9.12 -13.89 5.42
CA ALA A 130 9.52 -13.06 6.55
C ALA A 130 8.69 -11.77 6.72
N ALA A 131 8.37 -11.06 5.63
CA ALA A 131 7.52 -9.86 5.68
C ALA A 131 6.08 -10.20 6.12
N LEU A 132 5.52 -11.29 5.62
CA LEU A 132 4.18 -11.76 6.00
C LEU A 132 4.13 -12.18 7.48
N ASP A 133 5.16 -12.85 7.96
CA ASP A 133 5.28 -13.20 9.39
C ASP A 133 5.35 -11.96 10.27
N ASP A 134 6.09 -10.94 9.86
CA ASP A 134 6.19 -9.69 10.62
C ASP A 134 4.85 -8.92 10.61
N ALA A 135 4.18 -8.82 9.45
CA ALA A 135 2.86 -8.21 9.35
C ALA A 135 1.85 -8.93 10.27
N HIS A 136 1.84 -10.25 10.26
CA HIS A 136 0.99 -11.09 11.10
C HIS A 136 1.28 -10.88 12.60
N ARG A 137 2.55 -10.92 13.02
CA ARG A 137 2.95 -10.68 14.41
C ARG A 137 2.59 -9.27 14.88
N ALA A 138 2.78 -8.26 14.02
CA ALA A 138 2.41 -6.88 14.34
C ALA A 138 0.91 -6.73 14.54
N TYR A 139 0.09 -7.39 13.72
CA TYR A 139 -1.36 -7.38 13.87
C TYR A 139 -1.81 -8.06 15.16
N LEU A 140 -1.32 -9.27 15.44
CA LEU A 140 -1.65 -9.98 16.69
C LEU A 140 -1.23 -9.19 17.93
N ALA A 141 -0.07 -8.52 17.87
CA ALA A 141 0.38 -7.67 18.98
C ALA A 141 -0.53 -6.43 19.20
N LEU A 142 -1.24 -5.94 18.18
CA LEU A 142 -2.28 -4.93 18.39
C LEU A 142 -3.47 -5.51 19.16
N LEU A 143 -3.93 -6.71 18.80
CA LEU A 143 -5.00 -7.40 19.53
C LEU A 143 -4.61 -7.67 20.98
N GLU A 144 -3.39 -8.18 21.23
CA GLU A 144 -2.84 -8.43 22.57
C GLU A 144 -2.74 -7.15 23.43
N LYS A 145 -2.52 -5.99 22.79
CA LYS A 145 -2.51 -4.67 23.46
C LYS A 145 -3.93 -4.12 23.72
N GLY A 146 -4.97 -4.87 23.38
CA GLY A 146 -6.36 -4.52 23.63
C GLY A 146 -7.01 -3.64 22.57
N HIS A 147 -6.40 -3.50 21.36
CA HIS A 147 -7.10 -2.86 20.25
C HIS A 147 -8.25 -3.75 19.77
N ALA A 148 -9.46 -3.22 19.77
CA ALA A 148 -10.64 -3.93 19.28
C ALA A 148 -10.57 -4.12 17.76
N PRO A 149 -10.81 -5.35 17.22
CA PRO A 149 -10.77 -5.61 15.78
C PRO A 149 -11.67 -4.67 14.98
N GLU A 150 -12.83 -4.29 15.56
CA GLU A 150 -13.81 -3.37 14.96
C GLU A 150 -13.30 -1.93 14.84
N ARG A 151 -12.16 -1.62 15.45
CA ARG A 151 -11.45 -0.33 15.37
C ARG A 151 -10.05 -0.46 14.78
N LEU A 152 -9.73 -1.64 14.25
CA LEU A 152 -8.51 -1.89 13.48
C LEU A 152 -8.78 -1.83 11.98
N ALA A 153 -7.84 -1.29 11.25
CA ALA A 153 -7.75 -1.44 9.81
C ALA A 153 -6.33 -1.86 9.42
N VAL A 154 -6.18 -2.54 8.30
CA VAL A 154 -4.88 -2.78 7.67
C VAL A 154 -4.81 -1.98 6.39
N ALA A 155 -3.70 -1.33 6.14
CA ALA A 155 -3.49 -0.57 4.91
C ALA A 155 -2.11 -0.85 4.32
N GLY A 156 -1.98 -0.71 3.01
CA GLY A 156 -0.68 -0.82 2.37
C GLY A 156 -0.69 -0.35 0.93
N ASP A 157 0.50 -0.06 0.41
CA ASP A 157 0.69 0.39 -0.96
C ASP A 157 1.63 -0.54 -1.72
N SER A 158 1.40 -0.71 -3.02
CA SER A 158 2.28 -1.53 -3.87
C SER A 158 2.47 -2.95 -3.29
N ALA A 159 3.71 -3.37 -3.04
CA ALA A 159 4.02 -4.61 -2.33
C ALA A 159 3.36 -4.69 -0.95
N GLY A 160 3.25 -3.57 -0.22
CA GLY A 160 2.51 -3.51 1.05
C GLY A 160 1.02 -3.71 0.87
N GLY A 161 0.44 -3.34 -0.28
CA GLY A 161 -0.94 -3.68 -0.65
C GLY A 161 -1.12 -5.18 -0.88
N GLY A 162 -0.18 -5.83 -1.57
CA GLY A 162 -0.13 -7.28 -1.69
C GLY A 162 0.01 -7.96 -0.33
N LEU A 163 0.93 -7.45 0.51
CA LEU A 163 1.14 -7.95 1.87
C LEU A 163 -0.12 -7.78 2.75
N THR A 164 -0.88 -6.70 2.55
CA THR A 164 -2.17 -6.49 3.21
C THR A 164 -3.14 -7.61 2.86
N LEU A 165 -3.32 -7.91 1.58
CA LEU A 165 -4.23 -8.97 1.15
C LEU A 165 -3.79 -10.36 1.66
N ALA A 166 -2.48 -10.66 1.58
CA ALA A 166 -1.93 -11.91 2.09
C ALA A 166 -2.11 -12.06 3.62
N LEU A 167 -1.94 -10.96 4.36
CA LEU A 167 -2.19 -10.93 5.81
C LEU A 167 -3.67 -11.23 6.12
N LEU A 168 -4.61 -10.60 5.42
CA LEU A 168 -6.05 -10.83 5.64
C LEU A 168 -6.44 -12.28 5.37
N GLN A 169 -5.95 -12.87 4.28
CA GLN A 169 -6.17 -14.29 3.96
C GLN A 169 -5.62 -15.18 5.08
N ARG A 170 -4.40 -14.93 5.54
CA ARG A 170 -3.78 -15.70 6.62
C ARG A 170 -4.54 -15.59 7.93
N LEU A 171 -4.95 -14.39 8.33
CA LEU A 171 -5.75 -14.19 9.55
C LEU A 171 -7.07 -14.95 9.49
N ARG A 172 -7.79 -14.89 8.36
CA ARG A 172 -9.02 -15.64 8.14
C ARG A 172 -8.78 -17.15 8.24
N ASP A 173 -7.77 -17.66 7.54
CA ASP A 173 -7.48 -19.10 7.47
C ASP A 173 -7.03 -19.67 8.81
N GLU A 174 -6.39 -18.85 9.66
CA GLU A 174 -6.02 -19.18 11.03
C GLU A 174 -7.16 -18.92 12.04
N GLY A 175 -8.33 -18.43 11.59
CA GLY A 175 -9.47 -18.12 12.48
C GLY A 175 -9.20 -16.97 13.45
N GLN A 176 -8.28 -16.08 13.10
CA GLN A 176 -7.98 -14.89 13.90
C GLN A 176 -9.03 -13.78 13.67
N PRO A 177 -9.28 -12.91 14.66
CA PRO A 177 -10.16 -11.76 14.45
C PRO A 177 -9.66 -10.89 13.30
N LEU A 178 -10.54 -10.65 12.29
CA LEU A 178 -10.22 -9.79 11.16
C LEU A 178 -10.38 -8.31 11.52
N PRO A 179 -9.62 -7.39 10.87
CA PRO A 179 -9.83 -5.96 11.04
C PRO A 179 -11.20 -5.54 10.47
N ALA A 180 -11.70 -4.38 10.89
CA ALA A 180 -12.95 -3.82 10.39
C ALA A 180 -12.97 -3.59 8.88
N CYS A 181 -11.82 -3.24 8.29
CA CYS A 181 -11.66 -3.03 6.85
C CYS A 181 -10.18 -2.96 6.46
N ALA A 182 -9.90 -2.88 5.15
CA ALA A 182 -8.57 -2.62 4.65
C ALA A 182 -8.53 -1.60 3.50
N LEU A 183 -7.39 -0.91 3.38
CA LEU A 183 -7.10 0.08 2.33
C LEU A 183 -5.89 -0.39 1.52
N MET A 184 -6.02 -0.44 0.20
CA MET A 184 -4.94 -0.85 -0.69
C MET A 184 -4.70 0.21 -1.77
N PHE A 185 -3.47 0.71 -1.85
CA PHE A 185 -3.05 1.73 -2.82
C PHE A 185 -2.16 1.09 -3.87
N SER A 186 -2.62 1.06 -5.12
CA SER A 186 -1.85 0.49 -6.23
C SER A 186 -1.27 -0.91 -5.90
N PRO A 187 -2.05 -1.86 -5.35
CA PRO A 187 -1.52 -3.09 -4.77
C PRO A 187 -0.85 -3.98 -5.82
N TRP A 188 0.30 -4.56 -5.46
CA TRP A 188 0.97 -5.61 -6.22
C TRP A 188 0.58 -6.97 -5.66
N VAL A 189 -0.35 -7.64 -6.30
CA VAL A 189 -1.01 -8.86 -5.79
C VAL A 189 -0.67 -10.14 -6.55
N ASP A 190 0.10 -10.02 -7.65
CA ASP A 190 0.55 -11.16 -8.46
C ASP A 190 2.05 -11.02 -8.82
N LEU A 191 2.90 -11.74 -8.08
CA LEU A 191 4.36 -11.71 -8.27
C LEU A 191 4.82 -12.60 -9.44
N THR A 192 3.91 -13.34 -10.06
CA THR A 192 4.24 -14.12 -11.28
C THR A 192 4.50 -13.19 -12.46
N LEU A 193 3.91 -12.00 -12.44
CA LEU A 193 3.96 -11.00 -13.52
C LEU A 193 3.42 -11.54 -14.87
N ALA A 194 2.60 -12.60 -14.83
CA ALA A 194 2.08 -13.25 -16.03
C ALA A 194 1.27 -12.27 -16.88
N GLU A 195 0.42 -11.49 -16.24
CA GLU A 195 -0.46 -10.53 -16.90
C GLU A 195 0.04 -9.06 -16.82
N THR A 196 1.24 -8.84 -16.26
CA THR A 196 1.82 -7.50 -16.16
C THR A 196 2.33 -7.03 -17.52
N PRO A 197 1.84 -5.91 -18.06
CA PRO A 197 2.27 -5.42 -19.37
C PRO A 197 3.76 -5.04 -19.36
N PRO A 198 4.47 -5.15 -20.49
CA PRO A 198 5.89 -4.78 -20.57
C PRO A 198 6.12 -3.29 -20.37
N THR A 199 5.18 -2.46 -20.79
CA THR A 199 5.20 -1.01 -20.67
C THR A 199 3.78 -0.45 -20.57
N VAL A 200 3.64 0.68 -19.88
CA VAL A 200 2.38 1.43 -19.79
C VAL A 200 2.65 2.89 -20.14
N PRO A 201 1.85 3.50 -21.04
CA PRO A 201 1.95 4.93 -21.32
C PRO A 201 1.76 5.75 -20.04
N GLY A 202 2.67 6.67 -19.76
CA GLY A 202 2.58 7.52 -18.57
C GLY A 202 3.20 6.94 -17.30
N GLU A 203 3.68 5.69 -17.29
CA GLU A 203 4.38 5.09 -16.15
C GLU A 203 5.60 5.94 -15.75
N ALA A 204 5.57 6.45 -14.52
CA ALA A 204 6.55 7.43 -14.05
C ALA A 204 7.74 6.81 -13.29
N MET A 205 7.60 5.62 -12.74
CA MET A 205 8.54 5.08 -11.76
C MET A 205 8.99 3.66 -12.05
N LEU A 206 8.05 2.73 -12.18
CA LEU A 206 8.31 1.31 -12.22
C LEU A 206 8.67 0.82 -13.63
N ASN A 207 9.30 -0.33 -13.68
CA ASN A 207 9.49 -1.09 -14.91
C ASN A 207 9.45 -2.59 -14.62
N ARG A 208 9.08 -3.38 -15.64
CA ARG A 208 8.89 -4.83 -15.49
C ARG A 208 10.17 -5.56 -15.07
N GLN A 209 11.35 -5.09 -15.49
CA GLN A 209 12.64 -5.72 -15.12
C GLN A 209 12.92 -5.59 -13.63
N TRP A 210 12.63 -4.43 -13.04
CA TRP A 210 12.78 -4.24 -11.60
C TRP A 210 11.74 -5.04 -10.82
N LEU A 211 10.50 -5.11 -11.28
CA LEU A 211 9.47 -5.96 -10.66
C LEU A 211 9.89 -7.44 -10.68
N MET A 212 10.44 -7.94 -11.79
CA MET A 212 10.99 -9.30 -11.87
C MET A 212 12.12 -9.53 -10.87
N PHE A 213 13.05 -8.58 -10.76
CA PHE A 213 14.12 -8.63 -9.77
C PHE A 213 13.58 -8.67 -8.33
N ALA A 214 12.62 -7.81 -8.01
CA ALA A 214 12.02 -7.73 -6.68
C ALA A 214 11.23 -9.00 -6.34
N ALA A 215 10.45 -9.54 -7.27
CA ALA A 215 9.71 -10.79 -7.12
C ALA A 215 10.65 -11.98 -6.89
N GLU A 216 11.75 -12.05 -7.64
CA GLU A 216 12.77 -13.10 -7.49
C GLU A 216 13.47 -13.00 -6.14
N ALA A 217 13.88 -11.79 -5.74
CA ALA A 217 14.55 -11.56 -4.47
C ALA A 217 13.65 -11.87 -3.26
N TYR A 218 12.33 -11.60 -3.37
CA TYR A 218 11.38 -11.83 -2.28
C TYR A 218 10.90 -13.27 -2.22
N ALA A 219 10.38 -13.83 -3.32
CA ALA A 219 9.66 -15.11 -3.31
C ALA A 219 10.31 -16.22 -4.13
N GLY A 220 11.28 -15.91 -5.01
CA GLY A 220 11.99 -16.89 -5.82
C GLY A 220 11.05 -17.85 -6.55
N ASN A 221 11.17 -19.14 -6.28
CA ASN A 221 10.32 -20.18 -6.85
C ASN A 221 8.93 -20.32 -6.15
N GLN A 222 8.63 -19.51 -5.15
CA GLN A 222 7.33 -19.50 -4.46
C GLN A 222 6.42 -18.33 -4.92
N ARG A 223 6.75 -17.67 -6.04
CA ARG A 223 6.00 -16.53 -6.56
C ARG A 223 4.54 -16.83 -6.90
N ASP A 224 4.22 -18.07 -7.20
CA ASP A 224 2.87 -18.58 -7.51
C ASP A 224 2.09 -19.06 -6.27
N SER A 225 2.71 -19.01 -5.08
CA SER A 225 2.00 -19.33 -3.84
C SER A 225 1.02 -18.20 -3.45
N ALA A 226 -0.13 -18.55 -2.88
CA ALA A 226 -1.11 -17.57 -2.41
C ALA A 226 -0.53 -16.59 -1.36
N GLY A 227 0.43 -17.02 -0.55
CA GLY A 227 1.07 -16.13 0.43
C GLY A 227 1.97 -15.06 -0.18
N ALA A 228 2.54 -15.32 -1.37
CA ALA A 228 3.37 -14.37 -2.11
C ALA A 228 2.56 -13.59 -3.17
N SER A 229 1.65 -14.26 -3.85
CA SER A 229 0.72 -13.72 -4.86
C SER A 229 -0.73 -13.90 -4.40
N PRO A 230 -1.22 -13.05 -3.50
CA PRO A 230 -2.50 -13.27 -2.84
C PRO A 230 -3.72 -13.19 -3.78
N LEU A 231 -3.58 -12.65 -4.97
CA LEU A 231 -4.60 -12.74 -6.01
C LEU A 231 -4.93 -14.20 -6.41
N LEU A 232 -3.97 -15.12 -6.26
CA LEU A 232 -4.15 -16.54 -6.57
C LEU A 232 -4.78 -17.34 -5.41
N GLY A 233 -4.99 -16.69 -4.27
CA GLY A 233 -5.61 -17.28 -3.09
C GLY A 233 -7.14 -17.15 -3.08
N ASN A 234 -7.75 -17.68 -2.02
CA ASN A 234 -9.20 -17.52 -1.79
C ASN A 234 -9.51 -16.11 -1.28
N LEU A 235 -10.46 -15.42 -1.91
CA LEU A 235 -10.88 -14.06 -1.56
C LEU A 235 -12.20 -14.02 -0.75
N ASP A 236 -12.84 -15.16 -0.48
CA ASP A 236 -14.07 -15.20 0.32
C ASP A 236 -13.80 -14.88 1.79
N GLY A 237 -14.79 -14.26 2.44
CA GLY A 237 -14.76 -14.00 3.88
C GLY A 237 -13.74 -12.96 4.32
N LEU A 238 -13.23 -12.15 3.41
CA LEU A 238 -12.36 -11.02 3.74
C LEU A 238 -13.18 -9.82 4.25
N PRO A 239 -12.59 -8.96 5.10
CA PRO A 239 -13.25 -7.73 5.54
C PRO A 239 -13.44 -6.77 4.35
N PRO A 240 -14.28 -5.73 4.49
CA PRO A 240 -14.46 -4.71 3.45
C PRO A 240 -13.14 -4.12 2.94
N LEU A 241 -13.00 -4.01 1.61
CA LEU A 241 -11.77 -3.56 0.94
C LEU A 241 -12.01 -2.26 0.17
N LEU A 242 -11.14 -1.26 0.35
CA LEU A 242 -11.03 -0.11 -0.56
C LEU A 242 -9.72 -0.21 -1.35
N ILE A 243 -9.83 -0.31 -2.66
CA ILE A 243 -8.70 -0.41 -3.59
C ILE A 243 -8.64 0.89 -4.41
N GLN A 244 -7.51 1.56 -4.42
CA GLN A 244 -7.28 2.77 -5.20
C GLN A 244 -6.06 2.60 -6.11
N THR A 245 -6.19 2.94 -7.39
CA THR A 245 -5.09 2.84 -8.37
C THR A 245 -5.06 4.04 -9.32
N GLY A 246 -3.88 4.38 -9.81
CA GLY A 246 -3.72 5.31 -10.92
C GLY A 246 -3.97 4.61 -12.27
N SER A 247 -4.41 5.35 -13.28
CA SER A 247 -4.57 4.75 -14.61
C SER A 247 -3.24 4.56 -15.36
N ASP A 248 -2.21 5.32 -14.98
CA ASP A 248 -0.94 5.42 -15.71
C ASP A 248 0.18 4.73 -14.92
N GLU A 249 -0.08 3.50 -14.49
CA GLU A 249 0.89 2.68 -13.73
C GLU A 249 0.89 1.21 -14.20
N ILE A 250 2.05 0.58 -14.12
CA ILE A 250 2.27 -0.80 -14.59
C ILE A 250 1.47 -1.83 -13.78
N LEU A 251 1.12 -1.53 -12.52
CA LEU A 251 0.35 -2.40 -11.62
C LEU A 251 -1.18 -2.11 -11.66
N ALA A 252 -1.65 -1.23 -12.55
CA ALA A 252 -3.09 -1.00 -12.71
C ALA A 252 -3.85 -2.30 -13.03
N ASN A 253 -3.24 -3.16 -13.85
CA ASN A 253 -3.82 -4.44 -14.20
C ASN A 253 -3.99 -5.38 -13.00
N ASP A 254 -3.07 -5.37 -12.04
CA ASP A 254 -3.20 -6.16 -10.81
C ASP A 254 -4.43 -5.73 -9.99
N SER A 255 -4.63 -4.41 -9.87
CA SER A 255 -5.79 -3.84 -9.18
C SER A 255 -7.11 -4.14 -9.90
N GLU A 256 -7.12 -4.11 -11.24
CA GLU A 256 -8.30 -4.45 -12.05
C GLU A 256 -8.66 -5.93 -11.92
N ARG A 257 -7.67 -6.83 -12.04
CA ARG A 257 -7.85 -8.27 -11.85
C ARG A 257 -8.33 -8.62 -10.44
N LEU A 258 -7.81 -7.93 -9.43
CA LEU A 258 -8.29 -8.10 -8.05
C LEU A 258 -9.76 -7.69 -7.93
N ALA A 259 -10.15 -6.54 -8.50
CA ALA A 259 -11.53 -6.09 -8.49
C ALA A 259 -12.46 -7.06 -9.26
N GLU A 260 -12.00 -7.65 -10.37
CA GLU A 260 -12.72 -8.68 -11.13
C GLU A 260 -12.89 -9.97 -10.31
N ALA A 261 -11.84 -10.42 -9.65
CA ALA A 261 -11.89 -11.62 -8.81
C ALA A 261 -12.83 -11.44 -7.60
N LEU A 262 -12.91 -10.23 -7.05
CA LEU A 262 -13.81 -9.89 -5.95
C LEU A 262 -15.30 -9.83 -6.37
N ASP A 263 -15.62 -9.69 -7.66
CA ASP A 263 -17.01 -9.78 -8.13
C ASP A 263 -17.66 -11.15 -7.87
N GLY A 264 -16.86 -12.21 -7.81
CA GLY A 264 -17.34 -13.57 -7.51
C GLY A 264 -17.18 -14.00 -6.07
N ALA A 265 -16.55 -13.17 -5.22
CA ALA A 265 -16.22 -13.50 -3.85
C ALA A 265 -17.26 -12.97 -2.85
N ASP A 266 -17.34 -13.61 -1.68
CA ASP A 266 -18.09 -13.09 -0.52
C ASP A 266 -17.26 -12.05 0.23
N CYS A 267 -17.07 -10.89 -0.41
CA CYS A 267 -16.34 -9.75 0.10
C CYS A 267 -16.99 -8.44 -0.37
N ASP A 268 -17.15 -7.48 0.53
CA ASP A 268 -17.56 -6.12 0.16
C ASP A 268 -16.31 -5.35 -0.31
N ALA A 269 -16.30 -4.93 -1.58
CA ALA A 269 -15.16 -4.25 -2.16
C ALA A 269 -15.54 -3.02 -2.97
N ARG A 270 -14.70 -2.00 -2.87
CA ARG A 270 -14.81 -0.76 -3.66
C ARG A 270 -13.50 -0.50 -4.37
N TYR A 271 -13.53 -0.43 -5.68
CA TYR A 271 -12.39 -0.13 -6.54
C TYR A 271 -12.52 1.27 -7.12
N GLN A 272 -11.49 2.09 -6.95
CA GLN A 272 -11.41 3.46 -7.44
C GLN A 272 -10.20 3.62 -8.36
N ARG A 273 -10.46 3.97 -9.63
CA ARG A 273 -9.43 4.28 -10.63
C ARG A 273 -9.31 5.78 -10.83
N TYR A 274 -8.11 6.32 -10.71
CA TYR A 274 -7.79 7.74 -10.82
C TYR A 274 -7.14 8.03 -12.18
N PRO A 275 -7.86 8.68 -13.13
CA PRO A 275 -7.35 8.95 -14.47
C PRO A 275 -6.12 9.86 -14.46
N GLY A 276 -5.10 9.49 -15.23
CA GLY A 276 -3.86 10.26 -15.36
C GLY A 276 -3.03 10.31 -14.09
N ARG A 277 -3.22 9.37 -13.14
CA ARG A 277 -2.39 9.26 -11.94
C ARG A 277 -1.45 8.08 -12.07
N TRP A 278 -0.29 8.20 -11.43
CA TRP A 278 0.81 7.24 -11.40
C TRP A 278 0.76 6.38 -10.14
N HIS A 279 1.64 5.44 -10.07
CA HIS A 279 1.78 4.48 -8.97
C HIS A 279 1.90 5.18 -7.60
N VAL A 280 1.02 4.82 -6.66
CA VAL A 280 0.94 5.37 -5.29
C VAL A 280 0.97 6.91 -5.27
N PHE A 281 0.17 7.56 -6.13
CA PHE A 281 0.09 9.02 -6.21
C PHE A 281 -0.31 9.68 -4.87
N GLN A 282 -0.91 8.93 -3.95
CA GLN A 282 -1.29 9.36 -2.61
C GLN A 282 -0.10 9.80 -1.74
N LEU A 283 1.14 9.38 -2.08
CA LEU A 283 2.37 9.90 -1.45
C LEU A 283 2.54 11.42 -1.62
N HIS A 284 1.80 12.04 -2.55
CA HIS A 284 1.82 13.48 -2.79
C HIS A 284 0.64 14.21 -2.12
N ALA A 285 0.06 13.62 -1.07
CA ALA A 285 -0.96 14.28 -0.24
C ALA A 285 -0.42 15.61 0.34
N GLY A 286 -1.29 16.62 0.41
CA GLY A 286 -0.92 17.98 0.74
C GLY A 286 -0.31 18.80 -0.41
N MET A 287 -0.12 18.17 -1.58
CA MET A 287 0.36 18.82 -2.82
C MET A 287 -0.62 18.58 -3.98
N LEU A 288 -0.97 17.32 -4.22
CA LEU A 288 -1.82 16.90 -5.33
C LEU A 288 -3.27 16.76 -4.84
N HIS A 289 -4.17 17.52 -5.43
CA HIS A 289 -5.59 17.54 -5.02
C HIS A 289 -6.24 16.15 -5.08
N ASP A 290 -5.95 15.35 -6.13
CA ASP A 290 -6.51 13.99 -6.22
C ASP A 290 -5.96 13.06 -5.12
N ALA A 291 -4.73 13.30 -4.63
CA ALA A 291 -4.20 12.55 -3.49
C ALA A 291 -4.96 12.92 -2.20
N ASP A 292 -5.29 14.20 -2.02
CA ASP A 292 -6.09 14.66 -0.88
C ASP A 292 -7.51 14.08 -0.94
N LEU A 293 -8.14 14.08 -2.13
CA LEU A 293 -9.46 13.47 -2.32
C LEU A 293 -9.42 11.94 -2.06
N ALA A 294 -8.41 11.25 -2.58
CA ALA A 294 -8.24 9.82 -2.36
C ALA A 294 -8.13 9.47 -0.87
N LEU A 295 -7.38 10.25 -0.10
CA LEU A 295 -7.28 10.06 1.34
C LEU A 295 -8.56 10.48 2.10
N ALA A 296 -9.34 11.44 1.59
CA ALA A 296 -10.66 11.76 2.15
C ALA A 296 -11.63 10.58 1.97
N GLU A 297 -11.62 9.91 0.81
CA GLU A 297 -12.37 8.67 0.59
C GLU A 297 -11.94 7.55 1.55
N CYS A 298 -10.62 7.44 1.82
CA CYS A 298 -10.12 6.49 2.82
C CYS A 298 -10.67 6.79 4.22
N ARG A 299 -10.66 8.08 4.65
CA ARG A 299 -11.27 8.50 5.91
C ARG A 299 -12.72 8.07 6.00
N ASP A 300 -13.52 8.37 4.98
CA ASP A 300 -14.96 8.07 4.96
C ASP A 300 -15.22 6.56 4.98
N PHE A 301 -14.35 5.79 4.31
CA PHE A 301 -14.40 4.34 4.33
C PHE A 301 -14.06 3.78 5.71
N LEU A 302 -12.98 4.25 6.35
CA LEU A 302 -12.61 3.86 7.71
C LEU A 302 -13.73 4.15 8.71
N HIS A 303 -14.26 5.38 8.71
CA HIS A 303 -15.32 5.78 9.66
C HIS A 303 -16.65 5.04 9.44
N ARG A 304 -16.91 4.54 8.22
CA ARG A 304 -18.09 3.71 7.94
C ARG A 304 -17.97 2.33 8.58
N HIS A 305 -16.77 1.79 8.67
CA HIS A 305 -16.53 0.42 9.13
C HIS A 305 -16.04 0.34 10.58
N TRP A 306 -15.45 1.39 11.11
CA TRP A 306 -15.12 1.46 12.54
C TRP A 306 -16.36 1.66 13.39
N ARG A 307 -16.47 0.87 14.47
CA ARG A 307 -17.62 0.86 15.38
C ARG A 307 -17.22 1.20 16.82
#